data_bd0705ad16b2d8eb6a3c6f9670fc77e3
#
_entry.id   bd0705ad16b2d8eb6a3c6f9670fc77e3
#
_cell.length_a   1.000
_cell.length_b   1.000
_cell.length_c   1.000
_cell.angle_alpha   90.00
_cell.angle_beta   90.00
_cell.angle_gamma   90.00
#
_symmetry.space_group_name_H-M   'P 1'
#
loop_
_entity.id
_entity.type
_entity.pdbx_description
1 polymer ?
#
loop_
_entity_poly.entity_id
_entity_poly.type
_entity_poly.pdbx_seq_one_letter_code
_entity_poly.pdbx_strand_id
1 'polypeptide(L)'
;MVRFTAVAIAAAFFLSFGAFFMMQERFLFFPESLPQDFDYSLPANAEEVFFDTDDGARINALWYRAENSNETDESSGVILYFHGNAGSLRTWKSVAPQILSTGYDLFIIDYRGFGKSTGTLSEKGLYADGRAAYRELLARGYEPEDIVVLGRSIGTGIACEIAATEEIRALILETPFTSMVELATEYIPILPRLILNYKFENEKKAAKIDVPTLIIHGDQDEVIPIEHGRTIFDAFSEPRELALLAGAGHNDFTGHREYVASLTGFLDWIR
;
A
#
# COMPACT_ATOMS: atom_id res chain seq x y z
N MET A 1 -34.87 -26.78 -29.04
CA MET A 1 -33.41 -26.66 -29.01
C MET A 1 -32.95 -25.26 -28.66
N VAL A 2 -33.29 -24.18 -29.35
CA VAL A 2 -32.79 -22.82 -29.12
C VAL A 2 -33.01 -22.30 -27.66
N ARG A 3 -34.18 -22.58 -27.05
CA ARG A 3 -34.45 -22.15 -25.66
C ARG A 3 -33.62 -22.90 -24.62
N PHE A 4 -33.30 -24.15 -24.79
CA PHE A 4 -32.43 -24.92 -23.90
C PHE A 4 -30.98 -24.45 -24.01
N THR A 5 -30.51 -24.10 -25.21
CA THR A 5 -29.16 -23.57 -25.43
C THR A 5 -28.98 -22.19 -24.76
N ALA A 6 -29.98 -21.30 -24.88
CA ALA A 6 -29.96 -19.99 -24.25
C ALA A 6 -29.94 -20.08 -22.71
N VAL A 7 -30.74 -20.97 -22.11
CA VAL A 7 -30.75 -21.22 -20.66
C VAL A 7 -29.41 -21.79 -20.18
N ALA A 8 -28.80 -22.72 -20.92
CA ALA A 8 -27.50 -23.29 -20.57
C ALA A 8 -26.37 -22.23 -20.62
N ILE A 9 -26.39 -21.37 -21.65
CA ILE A 9 -25.43 -20.27 -21.79
C ILE A 9 -25.61 -19.28 -20.63
N ALA A 10 -26.84 -18.89 -20.30
CA ALA A 10 -27.10 -18.00 -19.17
C ALA A 10 -26.66 -18.62 -17.84
N ALA A 11 -26.94 -19.88 -17.59
CA ALA A 11 -26.51 -20.60 -16.40
C ALA A 11 -24.97 -20.67 -16.30
N ALA A 12 -24.29 -21.00 -17.39
CA ALA A 12 -22.83 -21.01 -17.44
C ALA A 12 -22.24 -19.63 -17.17
N PHE A 13 -22.83 -18.57 -17.71
CA PHE A 13 -22.42 -17.17 -17.44
C PHE A 13 -22.57 -16.81 -15.96
N PHE A 14 -23.73 -17.12 -15.35
CA PHE A 14 -23.96 -16.84 -13.92
C PHE A 14 -23.05 -17.67 -13.02
N LEU A 15 -22.74 -18.91 -13.36
CA LEU A 15 -21.80 -19.75 -12.61
C LEU A 15 -20.38 -19.23 -12.71
N SER A 16 -19.93 -18.85 -13.91
CA SER A 16 -18.60 -18.26 -14.11
C SER A 16 -18.46 -16.92 -13.40
N PHE A 17 -19.51 -16.11 -13.44
CA PHE A 17 -19.59 -14.83 -12.75
C PHE A 17 -19.55 -14.99 -11.23
N GLY A 18 -20.34 -15.94 -10.68
CA GLY A 18 -20.31 -16.27 -9.25
C GLY A 18 -18.97 -16.83 -8.80
N ALA A 19 -18.32 -17.66 -9.61
CA ALA A 19 -16.98 -18.17 -9.31
C ALA A 19 -15.94 -17.04 -9.31
N PHE A 20 -15.96 -16.14 -10.28
CA PHE A 20 -15.08 -14.96 -10.30
C PHE A 20 -15.30 -14.08 -9.06
N PHE A 21 -16.55 -13.78 -8.70
CA PHE A 21 -16.90 -13.00 -7.51
C PHE A 21 -16.32 -13.59 -6.22
N MET A 22 -16.36 -14.93 -6.08
CA MET A 22 -15.83 -15.62 -4.90
C MET A 22 -14.30 -15.81 -4.90
N MET A 23 -13.65 -15.58 -6.04
CA MET A 23 -12.22 -15.86 -6.21
C MET A 23 -11.38 -14.62 -6.49
N GLN A 24 -11.95 -13.42 -6.34
CA GLN A 24 -11.26 -12.16 -6.66
C GLN A 24 -9.90 -12.01 -5.95
N GLU A 25 -9.81 -12.44 -4.69
CA GLU A 25 -8.56 -12.40 -3.93
C GLU A 25 -7.41 -13.09 -4.65
N ARG A 26 -7.68 -14.23 -5.33
CA ARG A 26 -6.64 -14.99 -6.05
C ARG A 26 -6.13 -14.30 -7.30
N PHE A 27 -6.86 -13.30 -7.81
CA PHE A 27 -6.44 -12.50 -8.97
C PHE A 27 -5.80 -11.17 -8.56
N LEU A 28 -6.15 -10.67 -7.37
CA LEU A 28 -5.68 -9.38 -6.88
C LEU A 28 -4.50 -9.50 -5.92
N PHE A 29 -4.40 -10.60 -5.17
CA PHE A 29 -3.39 -10.77 -4.13
C PHE A 29 -2.61 -12.06 -4.33
N PHE A 30 -1.31 -11.97 -4.18
CA PHE A 30 -0.38 -13.08 -4.32
C PHE A 30 0.46 -13.25 -3.04
N PRO A 31 -0.19 -13.50 -1.89
CA PRO A 31 0.50 -13.58 -0.62
C PRO A 31 1.44 -14.77 -0.56
N GLU A 32 2.60 -14.57 0.02
CA GLU A 32 3.45 -15.63 0.50
C GLU A 32 3.11 -15.89 1.96
N SER A 33 2.75 -17.13 2.31
CA SER A 33 2.57 -17.53 3.71
C SER A 33 3.88 -18.00 4.29
N LEU A 34 4.22 -17.56 5.49
CA LEU A 34 5.42 -17.94 6.21
C LEU A 34 5.06 -18.74 7.48
N PRO A 35 5.89 -19.73 7.89
CA PRO A 35 5.71 -20.37 9.18
C PRO A 35 5.91 -19.37 10.32
N GLN A 36 5.24 -19.56 11.44
CA GLN A 36 5.27 -18.63 12.58
C GLN A 36 6.67 -18.47 13.19
N ASP A 37 7.51 -19.50 13.07
CA ASP A 37 8.91 -19.55 13.53
C ASP A 37 9.92 -19.08 12.47
N PHE A 38 9.45 -18.54 11.33
CA PHE A 38 10.36 -18.00 10.30
C PHE A 38 11.23 -16.89 10.88
N ASP A 39 12.55 -17.02 10.74
CA ASP A 39 13.51 -15.99 11.15
C ASP A 39 13.78 -15.01 10.01
N TYR A 40 13.45 -13.74 10.22
CA TYR A 40 13.75 -12.66 9.26
C TYR A 40 15.24 -12.29 9.23
N SER A 41 16.06 -12.78 10.17
CA SER A 41 17.48 -12.41 10.31
C SER A 41 17.65 -10.87 10.34
N LEU A 42 16.97 -10.25 11.31
CA LEU A 42 16.93 -8.80 11.44
C LEU A 42 18.26 -8.25 12.00
N PRO A 43 18.68 -7.03 11.60
CA PRO A 43 19.79 -6.35 12.22
C PRO A 43 19.46 -5.89 13.65
N ALA A 44 20.46 -5.46 14.40
CA ALA A 44 20.30 -5.08 15.82
C ALA A 44 19.36 -3.87 16.05
N ASN A 45 19.20 -3.01 15.04
CA ASN A 45 18.29 -1.85 15.06
C ASN A 45 16.88 -2.15 14.56
N ALA A 46 16.51 -3.45 14.44
CA ALA A 46 15.19 -3.85 13.98
C ALA A 46 14.60 -4.94 14.87
N GLU A 47 13.28 -4.94 14.97
CA GLU A 47 12.52 -5.96 15.68
C GLU A 47 11.30 -6.43 14.91
N GLU A 48 10.90 -7.68 15.15
CA GLU A 48 9.65 -8.23 14.70
C GLU A 48 8.55 -7.91 15.72
N VAL A 49 7.44 -7.38 15.22
CA VAL A 49 6.31 -6.92 16.03
C VAL A 49 5.05 -7.67 15.65
N PHE A 50 4.21 -7.97 16.65
CA PHE A 50 2.86 -8.47 16.44
C PHE A 50 1.87 -7.61 17.21
N PHE A 51 0.74 -7.29 16.58
CA PHE A 51 -0.36 -6.59 17.21
C PHE A 51 -1.70 -7.10 16.67
N ASP A 52 -2.75 -6.88 17.42
CA ASP A 52 -4.09 -7.37 17.09
C ASP A 52 -4.97 -6.25 16.50
N THR A 53 -5.81 -6.61 15.55
CA THR A 53 -6.86 -5.74 15.03
C THR A 53 -8.14 -5.88 15.87
N ASP A 54 -9.05 -4.90 15.79
CA ASP A 54 -10.32 -4.90 16.51
C ASP A 54 -11.23 -6.07 16.11
N ASP A 55 -11.05 -6.63 14.91
CA ASP A 55 -11.80 -7.78 14.38
C ASP A 55 -11.06 -9.12 14.58
N GLY A 56 -9.97 -9.13 15.36
CA GLY A 56 -9.29 -10.34 15.85
C GLY A 56 -8.24 -10.93 14.90
N ALA A 57 -7.82 -10.22 13.85
CA ALA A 57 -6.64 -10.60 13.08
C ALA A 57 -5.38 -10.20 13.85
N ARG A 58 -4.34 -11.06 13.80
CA ARG A 58 -3.01 -10.78 14.34
C ARG A 58 -2.09 -10.41 13.19
N ILE A 59 -1.54 -9.20 13.23
CA ILE A 59 -0.72 -8.62 12.18
C ILE A 59 0.76 -8.69 12.57
N ASN A 60 1.58 -9.11 11.62
CA ASN A 60 3.02 -9.12 11.72
C ASN A 60 3.61 -7.88 11.08
N ALA A 61 4.57 -7.27 11.73
CA ALA A 61 5.29 -6.11 11.26
C ALA A 61 6.79 -6.25 11.49
N LEU A 62 7.57 -5.47 10.78
CA LEU A 62 8.97 -5.22 11.08
C LEU A 62 9.15 -3.73 11.37
N TRP A 63 9.76 -3.43 12.49
CA TRP A 63 10.10 -2.07 12.88
C TRP A 63 11.61 -1.90 12.86
N TYR A 64 12.10 -1.00 12.01
CA TYR A 64 13.51 -0.63 11.89
C TYR A 64 13.69 0.78 12.42
N ARG A 65 14.72 1.00 13.22
CA ARG A 65 15.11 2.32 13.71
C ARG A 65 16.26 2.88 12.89
N ALA A 66 16.15 4.13 12.47
CA ALA A 66 17.23 4.82 11.80
C ALA A 66 18.39 5.04 12.79
N GLU A 67 19.59 4.78 12.33
CA GLU A 67 20.80 5.14 13.08
C GLU A 67 21.11 6.60 12.76
N ASN A 68 20.87 7.51 13.70
CA ASN A 68 21.25 8.90 13.53
C ASN A 68 22.75 9.08 13.79
N SER A 69 23.45 9.69 12.82
CA SER A 69 24.88 9.97 12.88
C SER A 69 25.27 11.09 13.84
N ASN A 70 24.30 11.73 14.51
CA ASN A 70 24.51 12.80 15.48
C ASN A 70 24.02 12.37 16.86
N GLU A 71 24.79 12.68 17.90
CA GLU A 71 24.55 12.31 19.32
C GLU A 71 23.27 12.86 19.98
N THR A 72 22.34 13.40 19.21
CA THR A 72 21.01 13.89 19.66
C THR A 72 19.86 13.01 19.19
N ASP A 73 20.08 11.78 19.05
CA ASP A 73 19.32 10.52 19.02
C ASP A 73 17.80 10.50 18.77
N GLU A 74 17.20 11.47 18.14
CA GLU A 74 15.80 11.36 17.73
C GLU A 74 15.71 11.14 16.20
N SER A 75 14.97 10.11 15.77
CA SER A 75 14.62 9.92 14.36
C SER A 75 13.78 11.11 13.88
N SER A 76 13.79 11.38 12.58
CA SER A 76 12.95 12.44 11.99
C SER A 76 11.45 12.12 12.02
N GLY A 77 11.09 10.93 12.50
CA GLY A 77 9.75 10.34 12.53
C GLY A 77 9.76 8.91 12.00
N VAL A 78 8.62 8.39 11.64
CA VAL A 78 8.45 7.02 11.14
C VAL A 78 7.68 6.97 9.82
N ILE A 79 8.13 6.12 8.91
CA ILE A 79 7.38 5.78 7.71
C ILE A 79 6.58 4.52 7.97
N LEU A 80 5.24 4.64 8.00
CA LEU A 80 4.30 3.53 7.99
C LEU A 80 4.12 3.06 6.55
N TYR A 81 4.70 1.91 6.22
CA TYR A 81 4.80 1.41 4.85
C TYR A 81 3.79 0.31 4.56
N PHE A 82 2.97 0.51 3.53
CA PHE A 82 2.02 -0.44 2.97
C PHE A 82 2.53 -0.96 1.64
N HIS A 83 2.93 -2.22 1.61
CA HIS A 83 3.58 -2.85 0.45
C HIS A 83 2.59 -3.22 -0.69
N GLY A 84 3.13 -3.67 -1.83
CA GLY A 84 2.36 -4.13 -2.99
C GLY A 84 1.70 -5.49 -2.78
N ASN A 85 1.01 -5.99 -3.80
CA ASN A 85 0.07 -7.11 -3.73
C ASN A 85 0.70 -8.52 -3.66
N ALA A 86 2.02 -8.65 -3.65
CA ALA A 86 2.70 -9.96 -3.73
C ALA A 86 3.78 -10.12 -2.66
N GLY A 87 4.10 -11.37 -2.32
CA GLY A 87 5.19 -11.73 -1.41
C GLY A 87 4.82 -11.62 0.07
N SER A 88 5.78 -11.22 0.88
CA SER A 88 5.66 -11.02 2.34
C SER A 88 6.79 -10.12 2.82
N LEU A 89 6.83 -9.80 4.11
CA LEU A 89 7.94 -9.08 4.76
C LEU A 89 9.30 -9.73 4.52
N ARG A 90 9.36 -11.03 4.20
CA ARG A 90 10.60 -11.69 3.78
C ARG A 90 11.25 -10.97 2.60
N THR A 91 10.47 -10.54 1.64
CA THR A 91 10.94 -9.81 0.45
C THR A 91 10.92 -8.30 0.69
N TRP A 92 9.83 -7.78 1.25
CA TRP A 92 9.61 -6.35 1.38
C TRP A 92 10.54 -5.65 2.38
N LYS A 93 11.14 -6.38 3.34
CA LYS A 93 12.19 -5.80 4.20
C LYS A 93 13.38 -5.21 3.44
N SER A 94 13.54 -5.54 2.16
CA SER A 94 14.60 -4.98 1.31
C SER A 94 14.48 -3.48 1.07
N VAL A 95 13.34 -2.84 1.35
CA VAL A 95 13.17 -1.38 1.27
C VAL A 95 13.83 -0.65 2.45
N ALA A 96 14.09 -1.35 3.56
CA ALA A 96 14.56 -0.74 4.80
C ALA A 96 15.85 0.10 4.64
N PRO A 97 16.93 -0.35 3.98
CA PRO A 97 18.13 0.47 3.87
C PRO A 97 17.88 1.83 3.20
N GLN A 98 16.99 1.87 2.21
CA GLN A 98 16.66 3.09 1.50
C GLN A 98 15.85 4.06 2.37
N ILE A 99 14.83 3.56 3.07
CA ILE A 99 14.03 4.38 3.98
C ILE A 99 14.89 4.91 5.14
N LEU A 100 15.67 4.04 5.78
CA LEU A 100 16.54 4.42 6.90
C LEU A 100 17.59 5.47 6.49
N SER A 101 18.03 5.45 5.25
CA SER A 101 18.98 6.47 4.74
C SER A 101 18.40 7.88 4.70
N THR A 102 17.07 8.04 4.80
CA THR A 102 16.39 9.33 4.90
C THR A 102 16.33 9.86 6.34
N GLY A 103 16.77 9.09 7.34
CA GLY A 103 16.70 9.44 8.76
C GLY A 103 15.34 9.19 9.43
N TYR A 104 14.40 8.55 8.72
CA TYR A 104 13.13 8.09 9.26
C TYR A 104 13.21 6.63 9.68
N ASP A 105 12.55 6.27 10.76
CA ASP A 105 12.28 4.88 11.11
C ASP A 105 11.34 4.25 10.06
N LEU A 106 11.36 2.92 9.95
CA LEU A 106 10.45 2.19 9.08
C LEU A 106 9.59 1.23 9.89
N PHE A 107 8.26 1.34 9.75
CA PHE A 107 7.30 0.36 10.23
C PHE A 107 6.55 -0.22 9.03
N ILE A 108 6.85 -1.47 8.69
CA ILE A 108 6.27 -2.17 7.54
C ILE A 108 5.48 -3.38 8.01
N ILE A 109 4.28 -3.59 7.49
CA ILE A 109 3.38 -4.66 7.92
C ILE A 109 3.15 -5.68 6.82
N ASP A 110 2.97 -6.95 7.18
CA ASP A 110 2.24 -7.93 6.36
C ASP A 110 0.75 -7.81 6.65
N TYR A 111 -0.07 -7.61 5.62
CA TYR A 111 -1.52 -7.59 5.78
C TYR A 111 -2.05 -8.95 6.23
N ARG A 112 -3.28 -8.99 6.72
CA ARG A 112 -3.99 -10.27 6.94
C ARG A 112 -3.86 -11.22 5.74
N GLY A 113 -3.52 -12.47 6.01
CA GLY A 113 -3.30 -13.49 4.98
C GLY A 113 -1.93 -13.45 4.30
N PHE A 114 -1.06 -12.47 4.61
CA PHE A 114 0.33 -12.40 4.16
C PHE A 114 1.30 -12.83 5.28
N GLY A 115 2.43 -13.41 4.89
CA GLY A 115 3.53 -13.77 5.78
C GLY A 115 3.10 -14.57 6.99
N LYS A 116 3.32 -14.02 8.19
CA LYS A 116 2.88 -14.56 9.45
C LYS A 116 1.56 -13.99 9.98
N SER A 117 1.00 -12.99 9.26
CA SER A 117 -0.27 -12.39 9.66
C SER A 117 -1.44 -13.34 9.46
N THR A 118 -2.42 -13.28 10.37
CA THR A 118 -3.63 -14.12 10.33
C THR A 118 -4.82 -13.35 9.75
N GLY A 119 -5.92 -14.05 9.54
CA GLY A 119 -7.17 -13.46 9.07
C GLY A 119 -7.42 -13.67 7.57
N THR A 120 -8.58 -13.22 7.11
CA THR A 120 -9.05 -13.36 5.74
C THR A 120 -9.05 -12.02 5.04
N LEU A 121 -8.53 -11.99 3.82
CA LEU A 121 -8.47 -10.80 2.97
C LEU A 121 -9.87 -10.21 2.75
N SER A 122 -9.97 -8.92 2.90
CA SER A 122 -11.11 -8.09 2.48
C SER A 122 -10.66 -6.62 2.49
N GLU A 123 -11.26 -5.77 1.67
CA GLU A 123 -10.91 -4.34 1.66
C GLU A 123 -11.09 -3.71 3.05
N LYS A 124 -12.23 -3.98 3.71
CA LYS A 124 -12.47 -3.52 5.08
C LYS A 124 -11.42 -4.04 6.08
N GLY A 125 -11.00 -5.29 5.89
CA GLY A 125 -9.96 -5.91 6.72
C GLY A 125 -8.61 -5.25 6.53
N LEU A 126 -8.19 -5.00 5.29
CA LEU A 126 -6.94 -4.31 4.98
C LEU A 126 -6.91 -2.89 5.60
N TYR A 127 -8.05 -2.18 5.58
CA TYR A 127 -8.16 -0.90 6.28
C TYR A 127 -8.07 -1.04 7.80
N ALA A 128 -8.63 -2.12 8.37
CA ALA A 128 -8.48 -2.41 9.80
C ALA A 128 -7.03 -2.72 10.19
N ASP A 129 -6.29 -3.44 9.32
CA ASP A 129 -4.86 -3.71 9.52
C ASP A 129 -4.05 -2.41 9.53
N GLY A 130 -4.32 -1.51 8.57
CA GLY A 130 -3.65 -0.20 8.50
C GLY A 130 -3.94 0.66 9.73
N ARG A 131 -5.20 0.74 10.20
CA ARG A 131 -5.55 1.48 11.41
C ARG A 131 -4.93 0.87 12.66
N ALA A 132 -4.83 -0.46 12.74
CA ALA A 132 -4.17 -1.12 13.86
C ALA A 132 -2.66 -0.82 13.88
N ALA A 133 -2.01 -0.80 12.70
CA ALA A 133 -0.61 -0.42 12.58
C ALA A 133 -0.37 1.04 12.98
N TYR A 134 -1.25 1.96 12.59
CA TYR A 134 -1.20 3.36 13.00
C TYR A 134 -1.30 3.49 14.54
N ARG A 135 -2.29 2.83 15.16
CA ARG A 135 -2.43 2.82 16.63
C ARG A 135 -1.24 2.19 17.35
N GLU A 136 -0.62 1.16 16.77
CA GLU A 136 0.61 0.57 17.32
C GLU A 136 1.74 1.58 17.34
N LEU A 137 1.89 2.43 16.32
CA LEU A 137 2.87 3.51 16.31
C LEU A 137 2.60 4.56 17.40
N LEU A 138 1.35 4.99 17.58
CA LEU A 138 0.98 5.88 18.67
C LEU A 138 1.29 5.27 20.05
N ALA A 139 1.01 3.96 20.23
CA ALA A 139 1.32 3.24 21.47
C ALA A 139 2.84 3.13 21.73
N ARG A 140 3.67 3.22 20.68
CA ARG A 140 5.14 3.25 20.75
C ARG A 140 5.71 4.64 21.01
N GLY A 141 4.86 5.66 21.11
CA GLY A 141 5.23 7.02 21.46
C GLY A 141 5.48 7.96 20.28
N TYR A 142 5.16 7.54 19.03
CA TYR A 142 5.10 8.49 17.92
C TYR A 142 3.84 9.33 18.04
N GLU A 143 3.97 10.63 17.77
CA GLU A 143 2.81 11.49 17.61
C GLU A 143 2.31 11.49 16.15
N PRO A 144 1.08 11.92 15.86
CA PRO A 144 0.59 11.99 14.48
C PRO A 144 1.52 12.76 13.53
N GLU A 145 2.13 13.83 14.01
CA GLU A 145 3.08 14.67 13.28
C GLU A 145 4.42 13.98 12.98
N ASP A 146 4.69 12.83 13.59
CA ASP A 146 5.88 12.02 13.32
C ASP A 146 5.64 10.98 12.23
N ILE A 147 4.37 10.71 11.89
CA ILE A 147 4.00 9.59 11.02
C ILE A 147 3.83 10.05 9.58
N VAL A 148 4.69 9.56 8.70
CA VAL A 148 4.53 9.63 7.24
C VAL A 148 3.96 8.30 6.76
N VAL A 149 2.86 8.34 6.02
CA VAL A 149 2.26 7.12 5.46
C VAL A 149 2.75 6.93 4.02
N LEU A 150 3.28 5.75 3.72
CA LEU A 150 3.73 5.39 2.38
C LEU A 150 2.98 4.15 1.89
N GLY A 151 2.38 4.23 0.71
CA GLY A 151 1.75 3.10 0.04
C GLY A 151 2.32 2.84 -1.34
N ARG A 152 2.55 1.56 -1.67
CA ARG A 152 3.01 1.15 -3.00
C ARG A 152 1.98 0.29 -3.69
N SER A 153 1.64 0.63 -4.95
CA SER A 153 0.69 -0.14 -5.78
C SER A 153 -0.62 -0.33 -5.01
N ILE A 154 -1.07 -1.58 -4.74
CA ILE A 154 -2.28 -1.83 -3.94
C ILE A 154 -2.21 -1.21 -2.53
N GLY A 155 -1.02 -1.07 -1.94
CA GLY A 155 -0.81 -0.41 -0.66
C GLY A 155 -1.24 1.07 -0.66
N THR A 156 -1.30 1.72 -1.84
CA THR A 156 -1.82 3.09 -1.96
C THR A 156 -3.28 3.20 -1.55
N GLY A 157 -4.06 2.11 -1.73
CA GLY A 157 -5.46 2.02 -1.29
C GLY A 157 -5.61 2.09 0.22
N ILE A 158 -4.70 1.44 0.96
CA ILE A 158 -4.67 1.47 2.42
C ILE A 158 -4.10 2.81 2.90
N ALA A 159 -3.01 3.28 2.28
CA ALA A 159 -2.40 4.56 2.60
C ALA A 159 -3.37 5.74 2.47
N CYS A 160 -4.15 5.81 1.37
CA CYS A 160 -5.20 6.81 1.19
C CYS A 160 -6.32 6.69 2.23
N GLU A 161 -6.66 5.48 2.68
CA GLU A 161 -7.64 5.31 3.75
C GLU A 161 -7.14 5.90 5.07
N ILE A 162 -5.92 5.56 5.46
CA ILE A 162 -5.32 6.07 6.71
C ILE A 162 -5.20 7.59 6.64
N ALA A 163 -4.67 8.15 5.56
CA ALA A 163 -4.53 9.60 5.39
C ALA A 163 -5.88 10.35 5.37
N ALA A 164 -6.98 9.68 4.95
CA ALA A 164 -8.31 10.28 4.95
C ALA A 164 -9.06 10.18 6.29
N THR A 165 -8.58 9.35 7.23
CA THR A 165 -9.30 9.05 8.49
C THR A 165 -8.48 9.31 9.75
N GLU A 166 -7.17 9.40 9.66
CA GLU A 166 -6.25 9.61 10.78
C GLU A 166 -5.40 10.86 10.53
N GLU A 167 -4.92 11.51 11.60
CA GLU A 167 -3.98 12.61 11.52
C GLU A 167 -2.58 12.06 11.25
N ILE A 168 -1.89 12.60 10.24
CA ILE A 168 -0.54 12.20 9.83
C ILE A 168 0.26 13.41 9.37
N ARG A 169 1.59 13.29 9.34
CA ARG A 169 2.48 14.36 8.82
C ARG A 169 2.34 14.54 7.31
N ALA A 170 2.42 13.45 6.55
CA ALA A 170 2.43 13.47 5.09
C ALA A 170 2.07 12.11 4.49
N LEU A 171 1.73 12.12 3.20
CA LEU A 171 1.40 10.94 2.42
C LEU A 171 2.36 10.77 1.24
N ILE A 172 2.85 9.54 1.00
CA ILE A 172 3.65 9.17 -0.17
C ILE A 172 2.96 8.02 -0.90
N LEU A 173 2.72 8.18 -2.18
CA LEU A 173 2.06 7.18 -3.03
C LEU A 173 2.99 6.77 -4.17
N GLU A 174 3.40 5.51 -4.19
CA GLU A 174 4.20 4.92 -5.24
C GLU A 174 3.30 4.14 -6.20
N THR A 175 3.30 4.54 -7.47
CA THR A 175 2.46 3.95 -8.54
C THR A 175 1.00 3.79 -8.13
N PRO A 176 0.31 4.89 -7.73
CA PRO A 176 -1.08 4.82 -7.30
C PRO A 176 -2.04 4.61 -8.48
N PHE A 177 -3.23 4.06 -8.17
CA PHE A 177 -4.36 3.94 -9.08
C PHE A 177 -5.57 4.74 -8.56
N THR A 178 -6.44 5.21 -9.45
CA THR A 178 -7.63 6.02 -9.11
C THR A 178 -8.64 5.22 -8.29
N SER A 179 -8.97 4.02 -8.78
CA SER A 179 -9.71 2.98 -8.06
C SER A 179 -9.42 1.63 -8.68
N MET A 180 -9.62 0.56 -7.94
CA MET A 180 -9.49 -0.80 -8.48
C MET A 180 -10.55 -1.07 -9.56
N VAL A 181 -11.68 -0.40 -9.49
CA VAL A 181 -12.74 -0.52 -10.50
C VAL A 181 -12.28 0.07 -11.85
N GLU A 182 -11.71 1.27 -11.85
CA GLU A 182 -11.20 1.91 -13.07
C GLU A 182 -10.04 1.08 -13.65
N LEU A 183 -9.05 0.74 -12.83
CA LEU A 183 -7.92 -0.09 -13.25
C LEU A 183 -8.37 -1.44 -13.84
N ALA A 184 -9.27 -2.16 -13.19
CA ALA A 184 -9.75 -3.45 -13.68
C ALA A 184 -10.55 -3.33 -14.99
N THR A 185 -11.29 -2.23 -15.20
CA THR A 185 -12.06 -2.02 -16.44
C THR A 185 -11.17 -1.64 -17.63
N GLU A 186 -9.96 -1.13 -17.42
CA GLU A 186 -8.98 -0.94 -18.51
C GLU A 186 -8.51 -2.28 -19.07
N TYR A 187 -8.27 -3.28 -18.19
CA TYR A 187 -7.84 -4.62 -18.60
C TYR A 187 -9.01 -5.50 -19.08
N ILE A 188 -10.19 -5.31 -18.48
CA ILE A 188 -11.39 -6.09 -18.79
C ILE A 188 -12.58 -5.15 -18.98
N PRO A 189 -12.72 -4.51 -20.16
CA PRO A 189 -13.75 -3.48 -20.42
C PRO A 189 -15.20 -3.95 -20.21
N ILE A 190 -15.45 -5.26 -20.31
CA ILE A 190 -16.78 -5.86 -20.11
C ILE A 190 -17.06 -6.22 -18.64
N LEU A 191 -16.11 -5.97 -17.71
CA LEU A 191 -16.27 -6.30 -16.31
C LEU A 191 -17.35 -5.40 -15.68
N PRO A 192 -18.43 -5.97 -15.11
CA PRO A 192 -19.43 -5.16 -14.43
C PRO A 192 -18.83 -4.53 -13.16
N ARG A 193 -18.83 -3.21 -13.08
CA ARG A 193 -18.25 -2.44 -11.96
C ARG A 193 -18.79 -2.83 -10.59
N LEU A 194 -20.00 -3.35 -10.52
CA LEU A 194 -20.70 -3.74 -9.28
C LEU A 194 -20.19 -5.05 -8.66
N ILE A 195 -19.42 -5.85 -9.41
CA ILE A 195 -18.98 -7.17 -8.93
C ILE A 195 -17.65 -7.14 -8.19
N LEU A 196 -16.93 -6.02 -8.22
CA LEU A 196 -15.67 -5.92 -7.51
C LEU A 196 -15.90 -5.67 -6.01
N ASN A 197 -15.39 -6.60 -5.20
CA ASN A 197 -15.38 -6.52 -3.74
C ASN A 197 -14.34 -5.52 -3.22
N TYR A 198 -13.26 -5.34 -4.00
CA TYR A 198 -12.16 -4.44 -3.70
C TYR A 198 -12.27 -3.22 -4.60
N LYS A 199 -12.60 -2.08 -4.07
CA LYS A 199 -12.81 -0.85 -4.83
C LYS A 199 -11.65 0.12 -4.69
N PHE A 200 -11.11 0.26 -3.49
CA PHE A 200 -10.02 1.19 -3.17
C PHE A 200 -10.22 2.54 -3.87
N GLU A 201 -11.28 3.25 -3.55
CA GLU A 201 -11.67 4.50 -4.22
C GLU A 201 -10.72 5.66 -3.85
N ASN A 202 -9.45 5.59 -4.31
CA ASN A 202 -8.37 6.50 -3.89
C ASN A 202 -8.63 7.93 -4.34
N GLU A 203 -9.11 8.15 -5.57
CA GLU A 203 -9.45 9.47 -6.07
C GLU A 203 -10.51 10.18 -5.20
N LYS A 204 -11.51 9.44 -4.73
CA LYS A 204 -12.53 10.00 -3.83
C LYS A 204 -12.00 10.32 -2.44
N LYS A 205 -10.99 9.57 -1.99
CA LYS A 205 -10.33 9.82 -0.70
C LYS A 205 -9.39 11.00 -0.80
N ALA A 206 -8.68 11.17 -1.92
CA ALA A 206 -7.76 12.26 -2.16
C ALA A 206 -8.38 13.64 -1.86
N ALA A 207 -9.64 13.84 -2.23
CA ALA A 207 -10.39 15.07 -1.94
C ALA A 207 -10.64 15.36 -0.44
N LYS A 208 -10.29 14.44 0.45
CA LYS A 208 -10.44 14.57 1.92
C LYS A 208 -9.09 14.63 2.64
N ILE A 209 -8.00 14.59 1.89
CA ILE A 209 -6.65 14.53 2.42
C ILE A 209 -6.00 15.90 2.22
N ASP A 210 -5.69 16.59 3.31
CA ASP A 210 -5.18 17.95 3.33
C ASP A 210 -3.71 18.01 3.84
N VAL A 211 -2.99 16.87 3.81
CA VAL A 211 -1.58 16.82 4.20
C VAL A 211 -0.66 16.89 2.98
N PRO A 212 0.60 17.32 3.15
CA PRO A 212 1.60 17.25 2.09
C PRO A 212 1.64 15.87 1.43
N THR A 213 1.54 15.80 0.10
CA THR A 213 1.45 14.54 -0.63
C THR A 213 2.46 14.47 -1.76
N LEU A 214 3.28 13.41 -1.76
CA LEU A 214 4.17 13.06 -2.87
C LEU A 214 3.61 11.87 -3.65
N ILE A 215 3.52 12.00 -4.97
CA ILE A 215 3.22 10.89 -5.88
C ILE A 215 4.46 10.59 -6.70
N ILE A 216 4.88 9.32 -6.72
CA ILE A 216 5.99 8.83 -7.54
C ILE A 216 5.45 7.79 -8.52
N HIS A 217 5.74 7.99 -9.83
CA HIS A 217 5.23 7.08 -10.86
C HIS A 217 6.21 6.96 -12.03
N GLY A 218 6.42 5.73 -12.52
CA GLY A 218 7.21 5.48 -13.73
C GLY A 218 6.41 5.76 -15.00
N ASP A 219 7.01 6.39 -16.01
CA ASP A 219 6.33 6.70 -17.27
C ASP A 219 6.21 5.50 -18.22
N GLN A 220 6.85 4.37 -17.87
CA GLN A 220 6.75 3.08 -18.58
C GLN A 220 6.08 2.01 -17.69
N ASP A 221 5.25 2.41 -16.74
CA ASP A 221 4.52 1.47 -15.87
C ASP A 221 3.48 0.69 -16.70
N GLU A 222 3.75 -0.60 -16.88
CA GLU A 222 2.93 -1.53 -17.65
C GLU A 222 1.79 -2.17 -16.83
N VAL A 223 1.78 -1.93 -15.49
CA VAL A 223 0.78 -2.50 -14.58
C VAL A 223 -0.26 -1.47 -14.20
N ILE A 224 0.16 -0.23 -13.89
CA ILE A 224 -0.73 0.88 -13.58
C ILE A 224 -0.35 2.04 -14.48
N PRO A 225 -1.13 2.32 -15.55
CA PRO A 225 -0.84 3.41 -16.46
C PRO A 225 -0.65 4.75 -15.75
N ILE A 226 0.34 5.54 -16.22
CA ILE A 226 0.73 6.82 -15.61
C ILE A 226 -0.45 7.80 -15.48
N GLU A 227 -1.48 7.64 -16.29
CA GLU A 227 -2.70 8.45 -16.27
C GLU A 227 -3.42 8.35 -14.92
N HIS A 228 -3.36 7.20 -14.26
CA HIS A 228 -3.86 7.04 -12.89
C HIS A 228 -3.11 7.95 -11.91
N GLY A 229 -1.77 7.96 -11.97
CA GLY A 229 -0.95 8.81 -11.13
C GLY A 229 -1.23 10.30 -11.33
N ARG A 230 -1.42 10.74 -12.60
CA ARG A 230 -1.78 12.12 -12.94
C ARG A 230 -3.16 12.49 -12.43
N THR A 231 -4.16 11.62 -12.62
CA THR A 231 -5.53 11.84 -12.14
C THR A 231 -5.58 11.93 -10.62
N ILE A 232 -4.85 11.04 -9.93
CA ILE A 232 -4.74 11.09 -8.46
C ILE A 232 -4.07 12.38 -8.00
N PHE A 233 -2.98 12.80 -8.67
CA PHE A 233 -2.32 14.07 -8.38
C PHE A 233 -3.29 15.25 -8.47
N ASP A 234 -4.10 15.31 -9.52
CA ASP A 234 -5.06 16.41 -9.72
C ASP A 234 -6.20 16.40 -8.67
N ALA A 235 -6.46 15.25 -8.05
CA ALA A 235 -7.51 15.12 -7.02
C ALA A 235 -7.08 15.58 -5.62
N PHE A 236 -5.76 15.67 -5.35
CA PHE A 236 -5.27 16.18 -4.05
C PHE A 236 -5.28 17.71 -4.00
N SER A 237 -5.47 18.25 -2.79
CA SER A 237 -5.21 19.67 -2.49
C SER A 237 -3.70 19.96 -2.45
N GLU A 238 -3.32 21.24 -2.56
CA GLU A 238 -1.96 21.67 -2.26
C GLU A 238 -1.70 21.64 -0.73
N PRO A 239 -0.49 21.30 -0.25
CA PRO A 239 0.73 21.10 -1.06
C PRO A 239 0.89 19.66 -1.57
N ARG A 240 1.19 19.51 -2.87
CA ARG A 240 1.37 18.22 -3.54
C ARG A 240 2.51 18.25 -4.55
N GLU A 241 3.18 17.12 -4.76
CA GLU A 241 4.26 16.94 -5.71
C GLU A 241 4.05 15.68 -6.55
N LEU A 242 4.41 15.74 -7.83
CA LEU A 242 4.40 14.60 -8.74
C LEU A 242 5.81 14.37 -9.31
N ALA A 243 6.44 13.29 -8.93
CA ALA A 243 7.71 12.83 -9.44
C ALA A 243 7.50 11.77 -10.53
N LEU A 244 7.74 12.15 -11.79
CA LEU A 244 7.69 11.25 -12.93
C LEU A 244 9.07 10.68 -13.21
N LEU A 245 9.20 9.37 -13.16
CA LEU A 245 10.47 8.68 -13.36
C LEU A 245 10.58 8.20 -14.81
N ALA A 246 11.43 8.88 -15.58
CA ALA A 246 11.60 8.59 -17.00
C ALA A 246 12.22 7.20 -17.23
N GLY A 247 11.56 6.38 -18.05
CA GLY A 247 11.97 5.02 -18.40
C GLY A 247 11.71 3.99 -17.32
N ALA A 248 11.13 4.35 -16.17
CA ALA A 248 10.83 3.42 -15.10
C ALA A 248 9.49 2.69 -15.33
N GLY A 249 9.47 1.38 -15.08
CA GLY A 249 8.29 0.54 -15.04
C GLY A 249 7.71 0.40 -13.63
N HIS A 250 6.81 -0.57 -13.43
CA HIS A 250 6.12 -0.77 -12.15
C HIS A 250 7.04 -1.24 -11.01
N ASN A 251 8.06 -2.04 -11.31
CA ASN A 251 8.85 -2.75 -10.30
C ASN A 251 10.33 -2.37 -10.23
N ASP A 252 10.82 -1.52 -11.11
CA ASP A 252 12.25 -1.19 -11.24
C ASP A 252 12.61 0.24 -10.80
N PHE A 253 11.63 1.08 -10.49
CA PHE A 253 11.82 2.51 -10.23
C PHE A 253 12.64 2.82 -8.97
N THR A 254 12.67 1.94 -7.97
CA THR A 254 13.43 2.17 -6.73
C THR A 254 14.94 2.28 -6.93
N GLY A 255 15.46 1.77 -8.06
CA GLY A 255 16.85 1.93 -8.45
C GLY A 255 17.19 3.23 -9.19
N HIS A 256 16.18 4.03 -9.55
CA HIS A 256 16.39 5.29 -10.24
C HIS A 256 16.88 6.39 -9.30
N ARG A 257 17.83 7.20 -9.77
CA ARG A 257 18.37 8.33 -8.97
C ARG A 257 17.30 9.37 -8.64
N GLU A 258 16.41 9.60 -9.58
CA GLU A 258 15.28 10.53 -9.44
C GLU A 258 14.32 10.08 -8.34
N TYR A 259 14.09 8.78 -8.18
CA TYR A 259 13.29 8.23 -7.07
C TYR A 259 13.88 8.61 -5.71
N VAL A 260 15.16 8.32 -5.52
CA VAL A 260 15.86 8.65 -4.25
C VAL A 260 15.84 10.15 -4.00
N ALA A 261 16.10 10.96 -5.03
CA ALA A 261 16.11 12.42 -4.91
C ALA A 261 14.73 12.98 -4.54
N SER A 262 13.65 12.50 -5.19
CA SER A 262 12.29 12.94 -4.90
C SER A 262 11.85 12.54 -3.48
N LEU A 263 12.11 11.29 -3.09
CA LEU A 263 11.78 10.80 -1.75
C LEU A 263 12.52 11.62 -0.68
N THR A 264 13.85 11.75 -0.80
CA THR A 264 14.66 12.48 0.19
C THR A 264 14.29 13.97 0.20
N GLY A 265 14.15 14.60 -0.96
CA GLY A 265 13.82 16.03 -1.07
C GLY A 265 12.45 16.34 -0.44
N PHE A 266 11.44 15.50 -0.66
CA PHE A 266 10.12 15.65 -0.05
C PHE A 266 10.19 15.47 1.46
N LEU A 267 10.85 14.41 1.96
CA LEU A 267 11.01 14.15 3.39
C LEU A 267 11.80 15.27 4.11
N ASP A 268 12.82 15.85 3.46
CA ASP A 268 13.56 16.99 3.99
C ASP A 268 12.69 18.26 4.04
N TRP A 269 11.83 18.45 3.08
CA TRP A 269 10.93 19.60 3.03
C TRP A 269 9.83 19.58 4.08
N ILE A 270 9.31 18.40 4.45
CA ILE A 270 8.24 18.26 5.47
C ILE A 270 8.77 18.16 6.92
N ARG A 271 10.10 18.14 7.14
CA ARG A 271 10.72 18.18 8.49
C ARG A 271 10.46 19.50 9.15
#